data_cbf76a0bf9c869d835a219b52548e945
#
_entry.id   cbf76a0bf9c869d835a219b52548e945
#
_cell.length_a   1.000
_cell.length_b   1.000
_cell.length_c   1.000
_cell.angle_alpha   90.00
_cell.angle_beta   90.00
_cell.angle_gamma   90.00
#
_symmetry.space_group_name_H-M   'P 1'
#
loop_
_entity.id
_entity.type
_entity.pdbx_description
1 polymer ?
#
loop_
_entity_poly.entity_id
_entity_poly.type
_entity_poly.pdbx_seq_one_letter_code
_entity_poly.pdbx_strand_id
1 'polypeptide(L)'
;MYAQGIADLFPYLMDPYSKNGYEHFYDGESVSGYLAWRLKTIQRRSASSESRGSSRQLSGGPAARREASFSPEMTLSEEQCKEAMALMRYCTDEATIKQKMKMTFQHRRSMVLDGEKSSDVLTEFPRFKDVKDLIEQDFILQFGEGVAARFMERWPTAFKQKVIQQCKALPSTSGLEDLIHCAEATPDEEEIDDTLALGWDSDLSSIILLLHLIPPSAQGRRRPGKVSAAQAEKHLVVFKKSGTSIQEHVDAIKCTTQPYLLAVGMKRSTIHEFFIILDKQVIPCKSTSTLGAFDEHFKAHFVFGTMYNQMLHNMYTFIQTTIYNIDIGQVQESPRVAEVRARLLH
;
A
#
# COMPACT_ATOMS: atom_id res chain seq x y z
N MET A 1 15.41 33.83 33.65
CA MET A 1 14.45 33.43 34.72
C MET A 1 14.38 31.92 34.94
N TYR A 2 13.95 31.08 34.01
CA TYR A 2 13.83 29.63 34.27
C TYR A 2 15.17 28.91 34.44
N ALA A 3 16.17 29.20 33.61
CA ALA A 3 17.50 28.58 33.71
C ALA A 3 18.19 28.91 35.04
N GLN A 4 18.09 30.16 35.49
CA GLN A 4 18.57 30.60 36.78
C GLN A 4 17.85 29.88 37.93
N GLY A 5 16.51 29.77 37.87
CA GLY A 5 15.74 29.04 38.89
C GLY A 5 16.09 27.56 38.99
N ILE A 6 16.53 26.91 37.91
CA ILE A 6 17.04 25.53 37.97
C ILE A 6 18.37 25.48 38.74
N ALA A 7 19.30 26.41 38.47
CA ALA A 7 20.56 26.48 39.14
C ALA A 7 20.42 26.85 40.63
N ASP A 8 19.49 27.74 40.97
CA ASP A 8 19.16 28.12 42.33
C ASP A 8 18.55 26.95 43.15
N LEU A 9 17.69 26.15 42.54
CA LEU A 9 17.09 24.99 43.18
C LEU A 9 18.02 23.78 43.26
N PHE A 10 18.92 23.66 42.28
CA PHE A 10 19.86 22.53 42.19
C PHE A 10 21.29 23.03 41.98
N PRO A 11 21.95 23.54 43.01
CA PRO A 11 23.29 24.16 42.89
C PRO A 11 24.37 23.22 42.34
N TYR A 12 24.22 21.91 42.50
CA TYR A 12 25.14 20.92 41.93
C TYR A 12 25.06 20.77 40.43
N LEU A 13 24.03 21.36 39.78
CA LEU A 13 23.89 21.43 38.32
C LEU A 13 24.48 22.69 37.72
N MET A 14 25.05 23.59 38.51
CA MET A 14 25.72 24.79 38.01
C MET A 14 26.99 24.40 37.25
N ASP A 15 27.20 25.07 36.10
CA ASP A 15 28.46 24.95 35.37
C ASP A 15 29.50 25.95 35.95
N PRO A 16 30.58 25.45 36.60
CA PRO A 16 31.58 26.28 37.22
C PRO A 16 32.44 27.09 36.24
N TYR A 17 32.34 26.76 34.92
CA TYR A 17 33.11 27.43 33.87
C TYR A 17 32.30 28.47 33.09
N SER A 18 31.01 28.62 33.37
CA SER A 18 30.16 29.62 32.75
C SER A 18 29.99 30.86 33.63
N LYS A 19 29.66 32.01 33.03
CA LYS A 19 29.62 33.30 33.69
C LYS A 19 28.64 33.40 34.86
N ASN A 20 27.44 32.81 34.70
CA ASN A 20 26.39 32.83 35.73
C ASN A 20 26.01 31.42 36.19
N GLY A 21 26.69 30.37 35.72
CA GLY A 21 26.47 28.99 36.13
C GLY A 21 25.30 28.29 35.46
N TYR A 22 24.51 28.92 34.62
CA TYR A 22 23.30 28.38 34.03
C TYR A 22 23.19 28.50 32.49
N GLU A 23 24.21 29.00 31.82
CA GLU A 23 24.18 29.23 30.37
C GLU A 23 24.02 27.94 29.57
N HIS A 24 24.52 26.83 30.08
CA HIS A 24 24.30 25.50 29.47
C HIS A 24 22.82 25.08 29.45
N PHE A 25 22.00 25.60 30.37
CA PHE A 25 20.55 25.45 30.32
C PHE A 25 19.92 26.44 29.33
N TYR A 26 20.30 27.72 29.43
CA TYR A 26 19.85 28.74 28.49
C TYR A 26 20.76 29.97 28.56
N ASP A 27 21.40 30.27 27.45
CA ASP A 27 22.16 31.49 27.23
C ASP A 27 21.29 32.53 26.49
N GLY A 28 21.07 33.68 27.13
CA GLY A 28 20.22 34.74 26.57
C GLY A 28 20.89 35.53 25.44
N GLU A 29 22.22 35.52 25.35
CA GLU A 29 22.96 36.24 24.31
C GLU A 29 22.97 35.45 22.99
N SER A 30 23.24 34.14 23.06
CA SER A 30 23.26 33.26 21.89
C SER A 30 21.91 32.59 21.58
N VAL A 31 20.90 32.74 22.44
CA VAL A 31 19.61 32.08 22.36
C VAL A 31 19.76 30.56 22.22
N SER A 32 20.75 29.99 22.93
CA SER A 32 21.12 28.57 22.87
C SER A 32 21.01 27.89 24.24
N GLY A 33 21.34 26.61 24.34
CA GLY A 33 21.32 25.83 25.56
C GLY A 33 20.25 24.73 25.54
N TYR A 34 20.28 23.86 26.58
CA TYR A 34 19.41 22.69 26.66
C TYR A 34 17.93 23.06 26.60
N LEU A 35 17.48 24.11 27.31
CA LEU A 35 16.06 24.50 27.31
C LEU A 35 15.64 25.04 25.94
N ALA A 36 16.48 25.82 25.25
CA ALA A 36 16.22 26.28 23.90
C ALA A 36 16.11 25.13 22.91
N TRP A 37 17.00 24.15 23.00
CA TRP A 37 16.95 22.94 22.19
C TRP A 37 15.70 22.10 22.50
N ARG A 38 15.37 21.93 23.77
CA ARG A 38 14.19 21.16 24.20
C ARG A 38 12.90 21.83 23.73
N LEU A 39 12.81 23.16 23.87
CA LEU A 39 11.66 23.92 23.39
C LEU A 39 11.48 23.80 21.87
N LYS A 40 12.56 23.96 21.09
CA LYS A 40 12.54 23.73 19.64
C LYS A 40 12.12 22.32 19.28
N THR A 41 12.53 21.34 20.07
CA THR A 41 12.14 19.93 19.87
C THR A 41 10.66 19.71 20.14
N ILE A 42 10.14 20.29 21.24
CA ILE A 42 8.71 20.24 21.60
C ILE A 42 7.88 20.97 20.53
N GLN A 43 8.28 22.18 20.16
CA GLN A 43 7.61 22.97 19.13
C GLN A 43 7.58 22.23 17.77
N ARG A 44 8.67 21.57 17.37
CA ARG A 44 8.67 20.71 16.17
C ARG A 44 7.71 19.53 16.30
N ARG A 45 7.60 18.93 17.48
CA ARG A 45 6.62 17.86 17.74
C ARG A 45 5.20 18.38 17.77
N SER A 46 4.96 19.52 18.38
CA SER A 46 3.65 20.19 18.42
C SER A 46 3.27 20.75 17.04
N ALA A 47 4.18 21.40 16.32
CA ALA A 47 3.94 21.84 14.94
C ALA A 47 3.68 20.66 14.00
N SER A 48 4.33 19.51 14.22
CA SER A 48 3.97 18.27 13.51
C SER A 48 2.62 17.69 13.94
N SER A 49 2.09 18.07 15.11
CA SER A 49 0.75 17.68 15.57
C SER A 49 -0.32 18.72 15.23
N GLU A 50 0.00 20.01 15.21
CA GLU A 50 -0.93 21.10 14.87
C GLU A 50 -1.04 21.34 13.35
N SER A 51 0.03 21.09 12.59
CA SER A 51 -0.01 20.96 11.13
C SER A 51 -0.91 19.82 10.65
N ARG A 52 -1.35 18.94 11.55
CA ARG A 52 -2.35 17.91 11.28
C ARG A 52 -3.80 18.45 11.24
N GLY A 53 -4.06 19.69 11.56
CA GLY A 53 -5.39 20.32 11.51
C GLY A 53 -5.70 21.07 10.20
N SER A 54 -4.68 21.42 9.39
CA SER A 54 -4.85 22.10 8.11
C SER A 54 -4.36 21.16 7.00
N SER A 55 -5.31 20.61 6.24
CA SER A 55 -5.11 19.69 5.11
C SER A 55 -4.04 18.62 5.37
N ARG A 56 -4.39 17.56 6.09
CA ARG A 56 -3.62 16.32 6.06
C ARG A 56 -3.61 15.82 4.62
N GLN A 57 -2.59 16.21 3.87
CA GLN A 57 -2.16 15.47 2.70
C GLN A 57 -1.82 14.06 3.19
N LEU A 58 -2.68 13.11 2.87
CA LEU A 58 -2.56 11.73 3.30
C LEU A 58 -1.26 11.16 2.74
N SER A 59 -0.36 10.79 3.61
CA SER A 59 0.83 10.05 3.22
C SER A 59 0.41 8.64 2.84
N GLY A 60 0.22 8.43 1.54
CA GLY A 60 0.13 7.16 0.85
C GLY A 60 -0.78 6.07 1.41
N GLY A 61 -1.71 5.68 0.59
CA GLY A 61 -2.69 4.64 0.86
C GLY A 61 -4.11 5.17 0.76
N PRO A 62 -5.10 4.28 0.81
CA PRO A 62 -6.50 4.65 0.81
C PRO A 62 -6.78 5.66 1.93
N ALA A 63 -7.47 6.75 1.62
CA ALA A 63 -7.90 7.69 2.65
C ALA A 63 -8.78 6.94 3.66
N ALA A 64 -8.26 6.70 4.86
CA ALA A 64 -8.94 5.94 5.91
C ALA A 64 -10.29 6.56 6.34
N ARG A 65 -10.58 7.81 5.95
CA ARG A 65 -11.74 8.58 6.36
C ARG A 65 -12.73 8.84 5.22
N ARG A 66 -13.00 7.83 4.38
CA ARG A 66 -14.14 7.96 3.49
C ARG A 66 -15.40 7.59 4.23
N GLU A 67 -16.21 8.59 4.54
CA GLU A 67 -17.62 8.35 4.77
C GLU A 67 -18.22 7.87 3.45
N ALA A 68 -18.47 6.58 3.36
CA ALA A 68 -19.28 6.08 2.27
C ALA A 68 -20.70 6.63 2.48
N SER A 69 -21.17 7.38 1.50
CA SER A 69 -22.54 7.87 1.44
C SER A 69 -23.45 6.68 1.10
N PHE A 70 -23.85 5.91 2.11
CA PHE A 70 -24.73 4.75 1.91
C PHE A 70 -26.19 5.16 2.05
N SER A 71 -27.02 4.51 1.23
CA SER A 71 -28.47 4.58 1.39
C SER A 71 -28.88 4.02 2.77
N PRO A 72 -29.75 4.69 3.52
CA PRO A 72 -30.21 4.23 4.83
C PRO A 72 -30.83 2.82 4.82
N GLU A 73 -31.31 2.37 3.68
CA GLU A 73 -31.99 1.08 3.49
C GLU A 73 -31.06 -0.15 3.66
N MET A 74 -29.74 0.03 3.68
CA MET A 74 -28.76 -1.05 3.80
C MET A 74 -28.13 -1.18 5.19
N THR A 75 -28.56 -0.40 6.17
CA THR A 75 -28.02 -0.45 7.54
C THR A 75 -28.69 -1.54 8.35
N LEU A 76 -27.95 -2.61 8.64
CA LEU A 76 -28.39 -3.63 9.59
C LEU A 76 -28.23 -3.11 11.02
N SER A 77 -29.14 -3.52 11.93
CA SER A 77 -28.90 -3.35 13.34
C SER A 77 -27.70 -4.20 13.81
N GLU A 78 -27.13 -3.87 14.98
CA GLU A 78 -26.01 -4.65 15.52
C GLU A 78 -26.38 -6.14 15.72
N GLU A 79 -27.60 -6.40 16.13
CA GLU A 79 -28.11 -7.78 16.32
C GLU A 79 -28.23 -8.53 15.00
N GLN A 80 -28.76 -7.87 13.96
CA GLN A 80 -28.85 -8.44 12.61
C GLN A 80 -27.46 -8.68 11.99
N CYS A 81 -26.50 -7.81 12.26
CA CYS A 81 -25.11 -8.05 11.86
C CYS A 81 -24.54 -9.30 12.53
N LYS A 82 -24.69 -9.44 13.84
CA LYS A 82 -24.23 -10.62 14.59
C LYS A 82 -24.87 -11.91 14.09
N GLU A 83 -26.17 -11.88 13.82
CA GLU A 83 -26.89 -13.01 13.22
C GLU A 83 -26.32 -13.37 11.82
N ALA A 84 -26.17 -12.38 10.95
CA ALA A 84 -25.60 -12.59 9.62
C ALA A 84 -24.19 -13.17 9.68
N MET A 85 -23.33 -12.68 10.60
CA MET A 85 -21.99 -13.19 10.81
C MET A 85 -22.00 -14.63 11.33
N ALA A 86 -22.89 -14.96 12.28
CA ALA A 86 -23.03 -16.31 12.81
C ALA A 86 -23.48 -17.29 11.70
N LEU A 87 -24.44 -16.91 10.87
CA LEU A 87 -24.89 -17.72 9.72
C LEU A 87 -23.76 -17.96 8.72
N MET A 88 -22.96 -16.93 8.39
CA MET A 88 -21.85 -17.06 7.45
C MET A 88 -20.77 -18.07 7.91
N ARG A 89 -20.57 -18.24 9.23
CA ARG A 89 -19.55 -19.16 9.75
C ARG A 89 -19.80 -20.62 9.35
N TYR A 90 -21.05 -21.00 9.22
CA TYR A 90 -21.45 -22.39 8.96
C TYR A 90 -22.08 -22.59 7.57
N CYS A 91 -22.33 -21.52 6.83
CA CYS A 91 -22.90 -21.59 5.49
C CYS A 91 -21.87 -22.09 4.48
N THR A 92 -22.28 -23.01 3.60
CA THR A 92 -21.45 -23.51 2.49
C THR A 92 -21.86 -22.94 1.13
N ASP A 93 -23.05 -22.32 1.06
CA ASP A 93 -23.55 -21.72 -0.17
C ASP A 93 -22.90 -20.34 -0.41
N GLU A 94 -22.07 -20.25 -1.45
CA GLU A 94 -21.36 -19.03 -1.80
C GLU A 94 -22.29 -17.84 -2.10
N ALA A 95 -23.44 -18.09 -2.73
CA ALA A 95 -24.38 -17.02 -3.07
C ALA A 95 -24.95 -16.38 -1.80
N THR A 96 -25.33 -17.22 -0.83
CA THR A 96 -25.80 -16.76 0.49
C THR A 96 -24.69 -16.02 1.23
N ILE A 97 -23.45 -16.51 1.20
CA ILE A 97 -22.30 -15.85 1.84
C ILE A 97 -22.10 -14.47 1.22
N LYS A 98 -22.01 -14.37 -0.12
CA LYS A 98 -21.85 -13.09 -0.84
C LYS A 98 -22.96 -12.10 -0.50
N GLN A 99 -24.21 -12.57 -0.42
CA GLN A 99 -25.33 -11.72 -0.02
C GLN A 99 -25.18 -11.22 1.42
N LYS A 100 -24.84 -12.08 2.37
CA LYS A 100 -24.63 -11.69 3.78
C LYS A 100 -23.40 -10.77 3.93
N MET A 101 -22.33 -11.01 3.19
CA MET A 101 -21.18 -10.12 3.11
C MET A 101 -21.60 -8.74 2.58
N LYS A 102 -22.42 -8.67 1.55
CA LYS A 102 -22.96 -7.39 1.05
C LYS A 102 -23.79 -6.67 2.11
N MET A 103 -24.66 -7.36 2.82
CA MET A 103 -25.50 -6.78 3.88
C MET A 103 -24.69 -6.24 5.07
N THR A 104 -23.59 -6.91 5.43
CA THR A 104 -22.72 -6.54 6.56
C THR A 104 -21.58 -5.58 6.16
N PHE A 105 -21.57 -5.07 4.93
CA PHE A 105 -20.50 -4.21 4.41
C PHE A 105 -20.27 -2.97 5.26
N GLN A 106 -21.31 -2.27 5.68
CA GLN A 106 -21.17 -1.06 6.52
C GLN A 106 -20.51 -1.35 7.87
N HIS A 107 -20.85 -2.48 8.49
CA HIS A 107 -20.21 -2.91 9.73
C HIS A 107 -18.72 -3.16 9.52
N ARG A 108 -18.33 -3.91 8.48
CA ARG A 108 -16.92 -4.09 8.12
C ARG A 108 -16.23 -2.76 7.86
N ARG A 109 -16.90 -1.87 7.12
CA ARG A 109 -16.32 -0.56 6.82
C ARG A 109 -16.07 0.27 8.08
N SER A 110 -16.98 0.24 9.06
CA SER A 110 -16.77 0.90 10.34
C SER A 110 -15.58 0.32 11.11
N MET A 111 -15.37 -1.02 11.05
CA MET A 111 -14.18 -1.67 11.64
C MET A 111 -12.89 -1.22 10.96
N VAL A 112 -12.88 -1.17 9.62
CA VAL A 112 -11.70 -0.71 8.85
C VAL A 112 -11.33 0.73 9.18
N LEU A 113 -12.30 1.59 9.45
CA LEU A 113 -12.09 2.99 9.81
C LEU A 113 -11.68 3.19 11.28
N ASP A 114 -11.93 2.21 12.12
CA ASP A 114 -11.52 2.18 13.52
C ASP A 114 -10.09 1.60 13.62
N GLY A 115 -9.13 2.44 13.99
CA GLY A 115 -7.73 2.04 14.07
C GLY A 115 -7.42 0.91 15.06
N GLU A 116 -8.31 0.66 16.04
CA GLU A 116 -8.16 -0.45 16.99
C GLU A 116 -8.72 -1.77 16.45
N LYS A 117 -9.73 -1.71 15.57
CA LYS A 117 -10.45 -2.88 15.05
C LYS A 117 -10.05 -3.28 13.63
N SER A 118 -9.28 -2.44 12.94
CA SER A 118 -8.92 -2.68 11.53
C SER A 118 -8.13 -3.99 11.33
N SER A 119 -7.33 -4.42 12.31
CA SER A 119 -6.61 -5.71 12.30
C SER A 119 -7.53 -6.92 12.42
N ASP A 120 -8.73 -6.76 12.97
CA ASP A 120 -9.62 -7.86 13.33
C ASP A 120 -10.59 -8.25 12.20
N VAL A 121 -10.61 -7.47 11.11
CA VAL A 121 -11.56 -7.67 9.99
C VAL A 121 -11.49 -9.09 9.42
N LEU A 122 -10.29 -9.64 9.20
CA LEU A 122 -10.10 -11.00 8.67
C LEU A 122 -10.40 -12.11 9.70
N THR A 123 -10.40 -11.77 10.99
CA THR A 123 -10.78 -12.67 12.08
C THR A 123 -12.29 -12.72 12.23
N GLU A 124 -12.94 -11.56 12.19
CA GLU A 124 -14.40 -11.44 12.30
C GLU A 124 -15.13 -11.89 11.02
N PHE A 125 -14.52 -11.66 9.86
CA PHE A 125 -15.03 -12.05 8.54
C PHE A 125 -14.09 -13.04 7.84
N PRO A 126 -13.97 -14.28 8.34
CA PRO A 126 -13.02 -15.28 7.83
C PRO A 126 -13.32 -15.73 6.39
N ARG A 127 -14.53 -15.42 5.87
CA ARG A 127 -14.95 -15.81 4.52
C ARG A 127 -14.13 -15.17 3.40
N PHE A 128 -13.39 -14.10 3.66
CA PHE A 128 -12.40 -13.59 2.71
C PHE A 128 -11.29 -14.60 2.40
N LYS A 129 -11.05 -15.58 3.28
CA LYS A 129 -9.98 -16.57 3.14
C LYS A 129 -10.38 -17.80 2.32
N ASP A 130 -11.67 -18.01 2.09
CA ASP A 130 -12.19 -19.22 1.41
C ASP A 130 -13.16 -18.89 0.27
N VAL A 131 -13.81 -17.74 0.27
CA VAL A 131 -14.73 -17.33 -0.79
C VAL A 131 -14.08 -16.26 -1.65
N LYS A 132 -13.93 -16.56 -2.92
CA LYS A 132 -13.35 -15.65 -3.92
C LYS A 132 -14.33 -14.53 -4.27
N ASP A 133 -13.80 -13.40 -4.84
CA ASP A 133 -14.61 -12.28 -5.35
C ASP A 133 -15.16 -11.33 -4.29
N LEU A 134 -14.89 -11.55 -3.01
CA LEU A 134 -15.38 -10.67 -1.94
C LEU A 134 -14.66 -9.34 -1.89
N ILE A 135 -13.38 -9.29 -2.28
CA ILE A 135 -12.62 -8.04 -2.41
C ILE A 135 -13.23 -7.17 -3.51
N GLU A 136 -13.52 -7.75 -4.66
CA GLU A 136 -14.17 -7.07 -5.78
C GLU A 136 -15.55 -6.54 -5.37
N GLN A 137 -16.35 -7.38 -4.72
CA GLN A 137 -17.67 -7.00 -4.21
C GLN A 137 -17.60 -5.80 -3.27
N ASP A 138 -16.72 -5.81 -2.29
CA ASP A 138 -16.61 -4.73 -1.31
C ASP A 138 -16.03 -3.45 -1.96
N PHE A 139 -15.13 -3.59 -2.93
CA PHE A 139 -14.63 -2.44 -3.69
C PHE A 139 -15.71 -1.81 -4.57
N ILE A 140 -16.54 -2.63 -5.23
CA ILE A 140 -17.71 -2.15 -6.00
C ILE A 140 -18.70 -1.42 -5.08
N LEU A 141 -18.98 -1.94 -3.90
CA LEU A 141 -19.84 -1.27 -2.91
C LEU A 141 -19.28 0.08 -2.46
N GLN A 142 -17.96 0.23 -2.49
CA GLN A 142 -17.27 1.45 -2.07
C GLN A 142 -17.17 2.50 -3.18
N PHE A 143 -16.95 2.09 -4.44
CA PHE A 143 -16.62 2.99 -5.54
C PHE A 143 -17.52 2.85 -6.78
N GLY A 144 -18.36 1.83 -6.82
CA GLY A 144 -19.19 1.49 -7.98
C GLY A 144 -18.46 0.66 -9.05
N GLU A 145 -19.26 -0.03 -9.87
CA GLU A 145 -18.76 -0.95 -10.93
C GLU A 145 -17.86 -0.22 -11.95
N GLY A 146 -18.25 0.98 -12.38
CA GLY A 146 -17.48 1.72 -13.36
C GLY A 146 -16.08 2.14 -12.90
N VAL A 147 -15.85 2.31 -11.59
CA VAL A 147 -14.51 2.53 -11.04
C VAL A 147 -13.76 1.21 -10.91
N ALA A 148 -14.44 0.18 -10.48
CA ALA A 148 -13.87 -1.15 -10.28
C ALA A 148 -13.28 -1.74 -11.59
N ALA A 149 -13.93 -1.50 -12.73
CA ALA A 149 -13.48 -2.00 -14.03
C ALA A 149 -12.27 -1.24 -14.63
N ARG A 150 -11.97 -0.04 -14.14
CA ARG A 150 -11.02 0.89 -14.82
C ARG A 150 -9.63 0.33 -15.06
N PHE A 151 -9.08 -0.41 -14.12
CA PHE A 151 -7.73 -0.95 -14.31
C PHE A 151 -7.70 -1.98 -15.43
N MET A 152 -8.62 -2.93 -15.41
CA MET A 152 -8.72 -3.98 -16.42
C MET A 152 -9.02 -3.43 -17.82
N GLU A 153 -9.77 -2.34 -17.92
CA GLU A 153 -10.07 -1.68 -19.20
C GLU A 153 -8.89 -0.83 -19.70
N ARG A 154 -8.30 -0.02 -18.84
CA ARG A 154 -7.36 1.02 -19.25
C ARG A 154 -5.91 0.54 -19.32
N TRP A 155 -5.51 -0.42 -18.47
CA TRP A 155 -4.12 -0.88 -18.48
C TRP A 155 -3.72 -1.46 -19.83
N PRO A 156 -4.40 -2.48 -20.38
CA PRO A 156 -4.00 -3.10 -21.63
C PRO A 156 -4.17 -2.17 -22.84
N THR A 157 -5.13 -1.26 -22.81
CA THR A 157 -5.50 -0.44 -23.96
C THR A 157 -4.78 0.91 -24.02
N ALA A 158 -4.54 1.54 -22.87
CA ALA A 158 -4.06 2.91 -22.83
C ALA A 158 -2.67 3.08 -22.19
N PHE A 159 -2.27 2.16 -21.28
CA PHE A 159 -1.06 2.35 -20.47
C PHE A 159 0.07 1.39 -20.80
N LYS A 160 -0.18 0.09 -20.96
CA LYS A 160 0.84 -0.95 -21.11
C LYS A 160 1.90 -0.56 -22.14
N GLN A 161 1.50 -0.30 -23.37
CA GLN A 161 2.43 0.03 -24.46
C GLN A 161 3.18 1.35 -24.22
N LYS A 162 2.51 2.37 -23.69
CA LYS A 162 3.16 3.64 -23.36
C LYS A 162 4.20 3.49 -22.24
N VAL A 163 3.93 2.66 -21.22
CA VAL A 163 4.88 2.34 -20.14
C VAL A 163 6.12 1.67 -20.71
N ILE A 164 5.95 0.65 -21.56
CA ILE A 164 7.06 -0.04 -22.23
C ILE A 164 7.91 0.96 -23.04
N GLN A 165 7.27 1.80 -23.87
CA GLN A 165 7.98 2.79 -24.69
C GLN A 165 8.75 3.82 -23.85
N GLN A 166 8.17 4.30 -22.76
CA GLN A 166 8.85 5.22 -21.85
C GLN A 166 10.04 4.56 -21.14
N CYS A 167 9.96 3.25 -20.82
CA CYS A 167 11.06 2.51 -20.23
C CYS A 167 12.24 2.31 -21.19
N LYS A 168 12.00 2.17 -22.49
CA LYS A 168 13.05 2.09 -23.52
C LYS A 168 13.91 3.37 -23.60
N ALA A 169 13.38 4.50 -23.15
CA ALA A 169 14.10 5.77 -23.09
C ALA A 169 14.94 5.94 -21.81
N LEU A 170 14.86 5.01 -20.87
CA LEU A 170 15.67 5.05 -19.63
C LEU A 170 17.08 4.52 -19.89
N PRO A 171 18.07 4.91 -19.06
CA PRO A 171 19.40 4.29 -19.09
C PRO A 171 19.31 2.77 -18.98
N SER A 172 19.93 2.07 -19.93
CA SER A 172 19.87 0.62 -19.99
C SER A 172 20.56 -0.05 -18.80
N THR A 173 19.93 -1.09 -18.28
CA THR A 173 20.49 -2.06 -17.34
C THR A 173 19.98 -3.44 -17.75
N SER A 174 20.74 -4.51 -17.51
CA SER A 174 20.31 -5.85 -17.89
C SER A 174 18.92 -6.21 -17.35
N GLY A 175 18.63 -5.92 -16.08
CA GLY A 175 17.31 -6.20 -15.50
C GLY A 175 16.18 -5.39 -16.10
N LEU A 176 16.42 -4.17 -16.60
CA LEU A 176 15.41 -3.37 -17.31
C LEU A 176 15.18 -3.93 -18.73
N GLU A 177 16.23 -4.31 -19.43
CA GLU A 177 16.14 -4.93 -20.77
C GLU A 177 15.36 -6.25 -20.73
N ASP A 178 15.67 -7.12 -19.75
CA ASP A 178 14.97 -8.37 -19.54
C ASP A 178 13.47 -8.14 -19.29
N LEU A 179 13.13 -7.16 -18.44
CA LEU A 179 11.71 -6.80 -18.18
C LEU A 179 11.00 -6.24 -19.41
N ILE A 180 11.67 -5.41 -20.22
CA ILE A 180 11.11 -4.88 -21.47
C ILE A 180 10.88 -6.03 -22.45
N HIS A 181 11.85 -6.93 -22.59
CA HIS A 181 11.73 -8.10 -23.46
C HIS A 181 10.53 -8.99 -23.05
N CYS A 182 10.42 -9.32 -21.76
CA CYS A 182 9.27 -10.07 -21.24
C CYS A 182 7.94 -9.32 -21.42
N ALA A 183 7.92 -7.99 -21.23
CA ALA A 183 6.69 -7.20 -21.37
C ALA A 183 6.19 -7.10 -22.82
N GLU A 184 7.08 -7.23 -23.80
CA GLU A 184 6.76 -7.21 -25.24
C GLU A 184 6.49 -8.61 -25.80
N ALA A 185 6.84 -9.68 -25.06
CA ALA A 185 6.64 -11.03 -25.52
C ALA A 185 5.18 -11.36 -25.79
N THR A 186 4.95 -12.09 -26.85
CA THR A 186 3.64 -12.67 -27.18
C THR A 186 3.50 -14.05 -26.51
N PRO A 187 2.26 -14.54 -26.27
CA PRO A 187 2.07 -15.86 -25.68
C PRO A 187 2.79 -16.99 -26.43
N ASP A 188 2.87 -16.90 -27.74
CA ASP A 188 3.57 -17.91 -28.56
C ASP A 188 5.10 -17.86 -28.37
N GLU A 189 5.68 -16.68 -28.14
CA GLU A 189 7.10 -16.51 -27.88
C GLU A 189 7.48 -16.96 -26.46
N GLU A 190 6.61 -16.80 -25.47
CA GLU A 190 6.84 -17.26 -24.09
C GLU A 190 7.00 -18.79 -23.97
N GLU A 191 6.42 -19.56 -24.89
CA GLU A 191 6.57 -21.02 -24.92
C GLU A 191 7.88 -21.49 -25.56
N ILE A 192 8.48 -20.72 -26.45
CA ILE A 192 9.62 -21.10 -27.30
C ILE A 192 10.94 -20.61 -26.75
N ASP A 193 10.98 -19.45 -26.11
CA ASP A 193 12.22 -18.85 -25.64
C ASP A 193 12.51 -19.17 -24.17
N ASP A 194 13.52 -20.02 -23.94
CA ASP A 194 13.97 -20.39 -22.58
C ASP A 194 14.49 -19.20 -21.75
N THR A 195 14.90 -18.09 -22.38
CA THR A 195 15.31 -16.88 -21.64
C THR A 195 14.13 -16.14 -21.06
N LEU A 196 13.00 -16.13 -21.76
CA LEU A 196 11.70 -15.62 -21.26
C LEU A 196 11.13 -16.46 -20.10
N ALA A 197 11.45 -17.75 -20.08
CA ALA A 197 10.99 -18.67 -19.03
C ALA A 197 11.49 -18.32 -17.62
N LEU A 198 12.54 -17.51 -17.48
CA LEU A 198 13.07 -17.03 -16.19
C LEU A 198 12.42 -15.74 -15.73
N GLY A 199 11.83 -14.94 -16.65
CA GLY A 199 11.12 -13.70 -16.38
C GLY A 199 9.67 -13.90 -15.94
N TRP A 200 9.01 -12.80 -15.63
CA TRP A 200 7.58 -12.76 -15.39
C TRP A 200 6.82 -12.79 -16.73
N ASP A 201 5.53 -13.13 -16.68
CA ASP A 201 4.66 -12.97 -17.84
C ASP A 201 4.60 -11.51 -18.32
N SER A 202 4.13 -11.31 -19.54
CA SER A 202 4.10 -10.00 -20.20
C SER A 202 3.32 -8.93 -19.41
N ASP A 203 2.24 -9.31 -18.74
CA ASP A 203 1.43 -8.37 -17.98
C ASP A 203 2.14 -7.92 -16.69
N LEU A 204 2.66 -8.85 -15.91
CA LEU A 204 3.39 -8.49 -14.68
C LEU A 204 4.66 -7.74 -14.97
N SER A 205 5.41 -8.14 -16.00
CA SER A 205 6.61 -7.41 -16.45
C SER A 205 6.25 -5.96 -16.79
N SER A 206 5.17 -5.73 -17.51
CA SER A 206 4.70 -4.38 -17.84
C SER A 206 4.32 -3.55 -16.60
N ILE A 207 3.72 -4.17 -15.59
CA ILE A 207 3.39 -3.52 -14.31
C ILE A 207 4.66 -3.20 -13.52
N ILE A 208 5.61 -4.12 -13.46
CA ILE A 208 6.90 -3.91 -12.77
C ILE A 208 7.70 -2.78 -13.43
N LEU A 209 7.60 -2.58 -14.75
CA LEU A 209 8.23 -1.46 -15.44
C LEU A 209 7.82 -0.10 -14.87
N LEU A 210 6.64 0.04 -14.25
CA LEU A 210 6.29 1.27 -13.52
C LEU A 210 7.25 1.59 -12.38
N LEU A 211 7.86 0.60 -11.73
CA LEU A 211 8.86 0.82 -10.67
C LEU A 211 10.15 1.45 -11.22
N HIS A 212 10.45 1.25 -12.49
CA HIS A 212 11.57 1.90 -13.17
C HIS A 212 11.24 3.32 -13.58
N LEU A 213 10.01 3.58 -14.03
CA LEU A 213 9.54 4.93 -14.36
C LEU A 213 9.31 5.79 -13.12
N ILE A 214 8.75 5.19 -12.07
CA ILE A 214 8.33 5.85 -10.84
C ILE A 214 9.01 5.15 -9.65
N PRO A 215 10.34 5.30 -9.50
CA PRO A 215 11.08 4.62 -8.46
C PRO A 215 10.65 5.06 -7.06
N PRO A 216 10.91 4.22 -6.06
CA PRO A 216 10.69 4.58 -4.66
C PRO A 216 11.37 5.90 -4.30
N SER A 217 10.74 6.67 -3.42
CA SER A 217 11.36 7.88 -2.89
C SER A 217 12.60 7.52 -2.06
N ALA A 218 13.66 8.34 -2.19
CA ALA A 218 14.87 8.15 -1.41
C ALA A 218 14.57 8.20 0.10
N GLN A 219 15.10 7.25 0.85
CA GLN A 219 14.93 7.18 2.29
C GLN A 219 16.13 7.79 3.03
N GLY A 220 15.83 8.49 4.12
CA GLY A 220 16.82 9.05 5.03
C GLY A 220 17.11 10.53 4.84
N ARG A 221 17.18 11.26 5.97
CA ARG A 221 17.43 12.71 5.98
C ARG A 221 18.89 13.07 5.76
N ARG A 222 19.82 12.23 6.23
CA ARG A 222 21.27 12.54 6.21
C ARG A 222 22.03 11.86 5.08
N ARG A 223 21.60 10.66 4.66
CA ARG A 223 22.14 9.93 3.51
C ARG A 223 20.97 9.18 2.85
N PRO A 224 20.29 9.81 1.90
CA PRO A 224 19.20 9.15 1.20
C PRO A 224 19.75 7.94 0.44
N GLY A 225 19.35 6.76 0.87
CA GLY A 225 19.62 5.52 0.15
C GLY A 225 18.73 5.42 -1.08
N LYS A 226 19.30 5.15 -2.25
CA LYS A 226 18.51 4.79 -3.43
C LYS A 226 18.01 3.36 -3.26
N VAL A 227 16.71 3.17 -3.29
CA VAL A 227 16.08 1.85 -3.38
C VAL A 227 15.92 1.51 -4.85
N SER A 228 16.39 0.33 -5.25
CA SER A 228 16.25 -0.13 -6.64
C SER A 228 14.84 -0.63 -6.93
N ALA A 229 14.43 -0.60 -8.22
CA ALA A 229 13.17 -1.20 -8.67
C ALA A 229 13.08 -2.70 -8.31
N ALA A 230 14.18 -3.44 -8.45
CA ALA A 230 14.24 -4.84 -8.07
C ALA A 230 14.08 -5.11 -6.55
N GLN A 231 14.42 -4.15 -5.69
CA GLN A 231 14.11 -4.24 -4.26
C GLN A 231 12.62 -3.97 -4.00
N ALA A 232 12.02 -3.01 -4.72
CA ALA A 232 10.61 -2.70 -4.60
C ALA A 232 9.73 -3.85 -5.14
N GLU A 233 10.12 -4.52 -6.21
CA GLU A 233 9.44 -5.70 -6.77
C GLU A 233 9.17 -6.77 -5.71
N LYS A 234 10.12 -7.04 -4.82
CA LYS A 234 9.99 -8.04 -3.74
C LYS A 234 8.86 -7.74 -2.74
N HIS A 235 8.42 -6.48 -2.68
CA HIS A 235 7.27 -6.07 -1.87
C HIS A 235 5.96 -6.12 -2.65
N LEU A 236 6.02 -6.25 -3.97
CA LEU A 236 4.87 -6.37 -4.84
C LEU A 236 4.44 -7.83 -4.99
N VAL A 237 5.40 -8.68 -5.37
CA VAL A 237 5.12 -10.07 -5.72
C VAL A 237 6.24 -11.01 -5.26
N VAL A 238 5.83 -12.16 -4.74
CA VAL A 238 6.70 -13.27 -4.37
C VAL A 238 6.29 -14.50 -5.17
N PHE A 239 7.25 -15.13 -5.83
CA PHE A 239 7.02 -16.36 -6.58
C PHE A 239 7.33 -17.60 -5.75
N LYS A 240 6.47 -18.61 -5.86
CA LYS A 240 6.67 -19.95 -5.32
C LYS A 240 6.41 -21.00 -6.40
N LYS A 241 7.23 -22.03 -6.43
CA LYS A 241 7.00 -23.16 -7.34
C LYS A 241 5.79 -23.96 -6.88
N SER A 242 5.01 -24.47 -7.85
CA SER A 242 3.90 -25.41 -7.59
C SER A 242 4.37 -26.57 -6.70
N GLY A 243 3.53 -26.94 -5.73
CA GLY A 243 3.87 -27.96 -4.71
C GLY A 243 4.61 -27.41 -3.48
N THR A 244 4.99 -26.12 -3.43
CA THR A 244 5.51 -25.52 -2.22
C THR A 244 4.37 -25.21 -1.24
N SER A 245 4.57 -25.50 0.04
CA SER A 245 3.58 -25.18 1.08
C SER A 245 3.43 -23.66 1.25
N ILE A 246 2.23 -23.15 1.00
CA ILE A 246 1.89 -21.75 1.23
C ILE A 246 1.94 -21.45 2.74
N GLN A 247 1.52 -22.40 3.57
CA GLN A 247 1.55 -22.24 5.03
C GLN A 247 2.97 -22.06 5.56
N GLU A 248 3.94 -22.85 5.11
CA GLU A 248 5.36 -22.68 5.48
C GLU A 248 5.89 -21.30 5.08
N HIS A 249 5.47 -20.78 3.92
CA HIS A 249 5.84 -19.42 3.51
C HIS A 249 5.29 -18.37 4.47
N VAL A 250 4.03 -18.50 4.86
CA VAL A 250 3.35 -17.57 5.78
C VAL A 250 3.95 -17.66 7.19
N ASP A 251 4.24 -18.86 7.68
CA ASP A 251 4.84 -19.08 9.00
C ASP A 251 6.26 -18.50 9.09
N ALA A 252 6.99 -18.48 7.98
CA ALA A 252 8.31 -17.86 7.87
C ALA A 252 8.30 -16.32 7.92
N ILE A 253 7.14 -15.68 7.80
CA ILE A 253 7.01 -14.22 7.87
C ILE A 253 7.25 -13.78 9.33
N LYS A 254 8.31 -13.02 9.55
CA LYS A 254 8.70 -12.56 10.90
C LYS A 254 7.89 -11.36 11.40
N CYS A 255 7.51 -10.47 10.49
CA CYS A 255 6.80 -9.23 10.80
C CYS A 255 5.49 -9.16 10.03
N THR A 256 4.50 -8.40 10.56
CA THR A 256 3.32 -8.01 9.78
C THR A 256 3.76 -7.28 8.51
N THR A 257 3.17 -7.62 7.40
CA THR A 257 3.53 -7.05 6.10
C THR A 257 2.31 -6.36 5.49
N GLN A 258 2.58 -5.30 4.71
CA GLN A 258 1.57 -4.74 3.82
C GLN A 258 1.15 -5.81 2.80
N PRO A 259 -0.06 -5.72 2.23
CA PRO A 259 -0.52 -6.68 1.23
C PRO A 259 0.51 -6.85 0.11
N TYR A 260 0.78 -8.09 -0.29
CA TYR A 260 1.56 -8.42 -1.46
C TYR A 260 1.00 -9.67 -2.16
N LEU A 261 1.31 -9.82 -3.45
CA LEU A 261 0.91 -11.00 -4.21
C LEU A 261 1.86 -12.16 -3.96
N LEU A 262 1.29 -13.34 -3.71
CA LEU A 262 1.99 -14.60 -3.79
C LEU A 262 1.53 -15.31 -5.07
N ALA A 263 2.46 -15.46 -6.01
CA ALA A 263 2.24 -16.12 -7.28
C ALA A 263 2.77 -17.55 -7.23
N VAL A 264 1.94 -18.53 -7.56
CA VAL A 264 2.29 -19.95 -7.54
C VAL A 264 2.19 -20.51 -8.94
N GLY A 265 3.27 -21.13 -9.42
CA GLY A 265 3.32 -21.65 -10.78
C GLY A 265 4.53 -22.56 -11.04
N MET A 266 4.62 -23.07 -12.25
CA MET A 266 5.78 -23.89 -12.67
C MET A 266 7.01 -22.99 -12.91
N LYS A 267 6.81 -21.87 -13.58
CA LYS A 267 7.78 -20.81 -13.89
C LYS A 267 7.14 -19.45 -13.57
N ARG A 268 7.95 -18.38 -13.51
CA ARG A 268 7.42 -17.02 -13.34
C ARG A 268 6.57 -16.54 -14.52
N SER A 269 6.84 -17.05 -15.71
CA SER A 269 6.03 -16.83 -16.91
C SER A 269 4.75 -17.67 -16.93
N THR A 270 4.64 -18.74 -16.12
CA THR A 270 3.50 -19.65 -16.11
C THR A 270 2.98 -19.82 -14.68
N ILE A 271 2.10 -18.91 -14.30
CA ILE A 271 1.48 -18.83 -12.97
C ILE A 271 0.08 -19.44 -13.06
N HIS A 272 -0.28 -20.26 -12.09
CA HIS A 272 -1.57 -20.97 -12.04
C HIS A 272 -2.50 -20.39 -11.00
N GLU A 273 -1.94 -19.91 -9.89
CA GLU A 273 -2.72 -19.41 -8.76
C GLU A 273 -2.07 -18.17 -8.16
N PHE A 274 -2.93 -17.29 -7.67
CA PHE A 274 -2.53 -16.08 -6.97
C PHE A 274 -3.22 -15.98 -5.62
N PHE A 275 -2.48 -15.49 -4.65
CA PHE A 275 -2.97 -15.19 -3.31
C PHE A 275 -2.53 -13.79 -2.89
N ILE A 276 -3.36 -13.12 -2.13
CA ILE A 276 -2.97 -11.89 -1.43
C ILE A 276 -2.59 -12.29 -0.01
N ILE A 277 -1.37 -11.94 0.38
CA ILE A 277 -0.89 -12.16 1.75
C ILE A 277 -1.00 -10.85 2.50
N LEU A 278 -1.79 -10.85 3.57
CA LEU A 278 -2.02 -9.72 4.46
C LEU A 278 -1.94 -10.18 5.92
N ASP A 279 -1.04 -9.62 6.72
CA ASP A 279 -0.87 -9.92 8.13
C ASP A 279 -0.85 -11.44 8.45
N LYS A 280 -0.08 -12.20 7.67
CA LYS A 280 0.03 -13.66 7.75
C LYS A 280 -1.28 -14.42 7.43
N GLN A 281 -2.24 -13.76 6.85
CA GLN A 281 -3.45 -14.40 6.31
C GLN A 281 -3.33 -14.57 4.81
N VAL A 282 -3.86 -15.67 4.31
CA VAL A 282 -3.87 -16.03 2.89
C VAL A 282 -5.28 -15.79 2.34
N ILE A 283 -5.38 -14.94 1.34
CA ILE A 283 -6.65 -14.62 0.66
C ILE A 283 -6.51 -15.09 -0.79
N PRO A 284 -7.30 -16.07 -1.25
CA PRO A 284 -7.21 -16.54 -2.62
C PRO A 284 -7.78 -15.51 -3.60
N CYS A 285 -7.05 -15.23 -4.67
CA CYS A 285 -7.56 -14.41 -5.77
C CYS A 285 -8.60 -15.21 -6.60
N LYS A 286 -9.58 -14.51 -7.13
CA LYS A 286 -10.51 -15.05 -8.12
C LYS A 286 -9.83 -15.22 -9.46
N SER A 287 -9.04 -14.21 -9.85
CA SER A 287 -8.38 -14.19 -11.14
C SER A 287 -7.22 -15.19 -11.21
N THR A 288 -7.13 -15.87 -12.34
CA THR A 288 -5.99 -16.71 -12.71
C THR A 288 -5.00 -15.95 -13.62
N SER A 289 -5.36 -14.77 -14.10
CA SER A 289 -4.45 -13.89 -14.85
C SER A 289 -3.72 -12.94 -13.90
N THR A 290 -2.49 -12.63 -14.24
CA THR A 290 -1.64 -11.71 -13.47
C THR A 290 -2.25 -10.32 -13.37
N LEU A 291 -2.82 -9.81 -14.47
CA LEU A 291 -3.47 -8.51 -14.50
C LEU A 291 -4.64 -8.44 -13.52
N GLY A 292 -5.51 -9.45 -13.53
CA GLY A 292 -6.65 -9.51 -12.62
C GLY A 292 -6.25 -9.74 -11.17
N ALA A 293 -5.22 -10.56 -10.91
CA ALA A 293 -4.71 -10.76 -9.56
C ALA A 293 -4.08 -9.48 -8.99
N PHE A 294 -3.38 -8.71 -9.83
CA PHE A 294 -2.85 -7.40 -9.44
C PHE A 294 -3.97 -6.41 -9.15
N ASP A 295 -5.03 -6.39 -9.95
CA ASP A 295 -6.22 -5.57 -9.74
C ASP A 295 -6.90 -5.89 -8.40
N GLU A 296 -7.13 -7.17 -8.10
CA GLU A 296 -7.67 -7.61 -6.81
C GLU A 296 -6.76 -7.21 -5.63
N HIS A 297 -5.45 -7.37 -5.78
CA HIS A 297 -4.46 -6.97 -4.79
C HIS A 297 -4.47 -5.46 -4.53
N PHE A 298 -4.55 -4.65 -5.58
CA PHE A 298 -4.67 -3.19 -5.43
C PHE A 298 -5.96 -2.82 -4.67
N LYS A 299 -7.09 -3.43 -5.03
CA LYS A 299 -8.39 -3.23 -4.37
C LYS A 299 -8.39 -3.63 -2.91
N ALA A 300 -7.63 -4.66 -2.55
CA ALA A 300 -7.48 -5.12 -1.16
C ALA A 300 -6.99 -4.00 -0.22
N HIS A 301 -6.13 -3.09 -0.69
CA HIS A 301 -5.71 -1.94 0.12
C HIS A 301 -6.89 -1.06 0.54
N PHE A 302 -7.88 -0.89 -0.32
CA PHE A 302 -9.08 -0.09 -0.02
C PHE A 302 -10.08 -0.83 0.84
N VAL A 303 -10.26 -2.12 0.57
CA VAL A 303 -11.18 -2.99 1.32
C VAL A 303 -10.73 -3.13 2.78
N PHE A 304 -9.43 -3.35 3.00
CA PHE A 304 -8.86 -3.53 4.33
C PHE A 304 -8.25 -2.24 4.94
N GLY A 305 -8.32 -1.12 4.23
CA GLY A 305 -7.82 0.17 4.72
C GLY A 305 -6.31 0.21 4.96
N THR A 306 -5.53 -0.62 4.26
CA THR A 306 -4.10 -0.75 4.48
C THR A 306 -3.30 0.37 3.80
N MET A 307 -2.24 0.81 4.46
CA MET A 307 -1.30 1.77 3.87
C MET A 307 -0.48 1.11 2.76
N TYR A 308 -0.07 1.89 1.76
CA TYR A 308 0.87 1.39 0.75
C TYR A 308 2.26 1.17 1.35
N ASN A 309 2.92 0.09 0.93
CA ASN A 309 4.32 -0.10 1.23
C ASN A 309 5.14 1.08 0.70
N GLN A 310 6.08 1.60 1.50
CA GLN A 310 6.88 2.77 1.12
C GLN A 310 7.64 2.59 -0.19
N MET A 311 8.04 1.35 -0.50
CA MET A 311 8.73 1.00 -1.75
C MET A 311 7.81 1.07 -2.97
N LEU A 312 6.51 0.88 -2.79
CA LEU A 312 5.50 0.85 -3.85
C LEU A 312 4.62 2.11 -3.86
N HIS A 313 4.81 3.00 -2.90
CA HIS A 313 3.95 4.16 -2.66
C HIS A 313 3.73 5.01 -3.92
N ASN A 314 4.80 5.40 -4.61
CA ASN A 314 4.69 6.22 -5.81
C ASN A 314 3.94 5.51 -6.95
N MET A 315 4.23 4.21 -7.15
CA MET A 315 3.56 3.39 -8.15
C MET A 315 2.06 3.24 -7.85
N TYR A 316 1.70 2.93 -6.60
CA TYR A 316 0.30 2.79 -6.22
C TYR A 316 -0.44 4.13 -6.23
N THR A 317 0.23 5.23 -5.86
CA THR A 317 -0.35 6.57 -5.99
C THR A 317 -0.66 6.89 -7.45
N PHE A 318 0.25 6.57 -8.38
CA PHE A 318 -0.01 6.72 -9.81
C PHE A 318 -1.23 5.89 -10.27
N ILE A 319 -1.31 4.62 -9.87
CA ILE A 319 -2.43 3.75 -10.23
C ILE A 319 -3.74 4.31 -9.65
N GLN A 320 -3.75 4.71 -8.38
CA GLN A 320 -4.89 5.29 -7.70
C GLN A 320 -5.42 6.53 -8.42
N THR A 321 -4.56 7.51 -8.66
CA THR A 321 -4.98 8.83 -9.13
C THR A 321 -5.10 8.92 -10.66
N THR A 322 -4.36 8.09 -11.40
CA THR A 322 -4.30 8.17 -12.86
C THR A 322 -5.15 7.11 -13.54
N ILE A 323 -5.12 5.87 -13.06
CA ILE A 323 -5.86 4.77 -13.69
C ILE A 323 -7.27 4.68 -13.13
N TYR A 324 -7.39 4.56 -11.81
CA TYR A 324 -8.70 4.49 -11.15
C TYR A 324 -9.39 5.85 -11.02
N ASN A 325 -8.66 6.96 -11.11
CA ASN A 325 -9.15 8.31 -10.82
C ASN A 325 -9.80 8.42 -9.42
N ILE A 326 -9.14 7.85 -8.42
CA ILE A 326 -9.57 7.89 -7.02
C ILE A 326 -8.70 8.93 -6.28
N ASP A 327 -9.34 9.78 -5.44
CA ASP A 327 -8.70 10.79 -4.59
C ASP A 327 -7.82 11.81 -5.32
N ILE A 328 -8.17 12.14 -6.56
CA ILE A 328 -7.47 13.17 -7.33
C ILE A 328 -7.46 14.48 -6.53
N GLY A 329 -6.27 15.05 -6.35
CA GLY A 329 -6.08 16.30 -5.59
C GLY A 329 -6.15 16.17 -4.06
N GLN A 330 -6.50 15.00 -3.53
CA GLN A 330 -6.51 14.72 -2.09
C GLN A 330 -5.26 13.98 -1.62
N VAL A 331 -4.69 13.15 -2.49
CA VAL A 331 -3.46 12.39 -2.22
C VAL A 331 -2.26 13.22 -2.65
N GLN A 332 -1.23 13.24 -1.80
CA GLN A 332 0.03 13.91 -2.13
C GLN A 332 0.78 13.06 -3.16
N GLU A 333 0.83 13.56 -4.38
CA GLU A 333 1.65 12.98 -5.44
C GLU A 333 3.09 13.52 -5.37
N SER A 334 4.06 12.64 -5.61
CA SER A 334 5.43 13.10 -5.84
C SER A 334 5.55 13.80 -7.20
N PRO A 335 6.49 14.74 -7.38
CA PRO A 335 6.72 15.38 -8.68
C PRO A 335 6.94 14.36 -9.81
N ARG A 336 7.57 13.23 -9.51
CA ARG A 336 7.82 12.17 -10.48
C ARG A 336 6.52 11.47 -10.92
N VAL A 337 5.58 11.25 -10.00
CA VAL A 337 4.25 10.71 -10.34
C VAL A 337 3.51 11.66 -11.29
N ALA A 338 3.50 12.96 -10.98
CA ALA A 338 2.87 13.97 -11.82
C ALA A 338 3.51 14.06 -13.22
N GLU A 339 4.83 14.00 -13.29
CA GLU A 339 5.59 14.01 -14.56
C GLU A 339 5.24 12.80 -15.44
N VAL A 340 5.31 11.58 -14.85
CA VAL A 340 5.02 10.35 -15.60
C VAL A 340 3.55 10.32 -16.02
N ARG A 341 2.62 10.76 -15.16
CA ARG A 341 1.21 10.91 -15.54
C ARG A 341 1.05 11.80 -16.78
N ALA A 342 1.67 12.98 -16.79
CA ALA A 342 1.61 13.89 -17.94
C ALA A 342 2.11 13.21 -19.22
N ARG A 343 3.22 12.48 -19.17
CA ARG A 343 3.79 11.78 -20.33
C ARG A 343 2.92 10.63 -20.83
N LEU A 344 2.26 9.89 -19.93
CA LEU A 344 1.46 8.73 -20.32
C LEU A 344 0.04 9.11 -20.77
N LEU A 345 -0.49 10.28 -20.39
CA LEU A 345 -1.80 10.75 -20.82
C LEU A 345 -1.78 11.51 -22.16
N HIS A 346 -0.63 12.01 -22.53
CA HIS A 346 -0.39 12.65 -23.83
C HIS A 346 0.40 11.73 -24.75
#